data_9c5c35f5ee053ead0e75f7ba9c71696c
#
_entry.id   9c5c35f5ee053ead0e75f7ba9c71696c
#
_cell.length_a   1.000
_cell.length_b   1.000
_cell.length_c   1.000
_cell.angle_alpha   90.00
_cell.angle_beta   90.00
_cell.angle_gamma   90.00
#
_symmetry.space_group_name_H-M   'P 1'
#
loop_
_entity.id
_entity.type
_entity.pdbx_description
1 polymer ?
#
loop_
_entity_poly.entity_id
_entity_poly.type
_entity_poly.pdbx_seq_one_letter_code
_entity_poly.pdbx_strand_id
1 'polypeptide(L)'
;MQEYVMGNGAIALGALAAGVNLVAGYPGTPSSEILETISKYRHDGVYIEWSVNEKAAMEVAAAAAYSGARAMVTMKQVGLNVAADPLMSLAYVGVKGGMVIVSADDPGPISSQTEQDTRRFADFCRIPVFDPSSPEEAYKMIGEAFEYSEKYNTPVLFRPTTRVCHAYASIDNCDSPSPKKYEGFVKDSKKWVIFPRLSFANHIMIEKRNVEIGKDFSTYSANKAEGVNSEKAVVTSGISYAYTKECLKDYPDVKLIKIATAYPFPEDFVLSSLEGAKEVLCIEELSPFIEEQILKLAGKHGLQLRVSGKLDRKVQAGGENSTDKIAAILGDFLGKDFTAEGYDLSDAPALPVRPPVLCAGCPHRASFYAVKQAMKGRKAYFCGDIGCYTLGNAMPLDMVDTCLCRGAGITMAQGFNHTDSDGVCFGFVGDSTFFASGITGVVNAVHNNADMILCVLDNSTTAMTGHQSPPGLDNNLMGQIVDKINIAKVLEGIGGKKIITVDPLDLDASVKAVCEC
;
A
#
# COMPACT_ATOMS: atom_id res chain seq x y z
N MET A 1 26.41 -2.65 12.63
CA MET A 1 26.01 -3.85 13.43
C MET A 1 25.17 -4.76 12.56
N GLN A 2 25.40 -6.08 12.62
CA GLN A 2 24.59 -7.03 11.84
C GLN A 2 23.29 -7.34 12.59
N GLU A 3 22.16 -7.14 11.93
CA GLU A 3 20.82 -7.36 12.51
C GLU A 3 20.00 -8.27 11.60
N TYR A 4 19.31 -9.26 12.20
CA TYR A 4 18.37 -10.14 11.49
C TYR A 4 16.98 -9.57 11.61
N VAL A 5 16.47 -8.98 10.52
CA VAL A 5 15.24 -8.19 10.52
C VAL A 5 14.30 -8.58 9.39
N MET A 6 13.04 -8.30 9.59
CA MET A 6 12.01 -8.37 8.57
C MET A 6 12.19 -7.25 7.54
N GLY A 7 11.73 -7.44 6.30
CA GLY A 7 11.84 -6.43 5.24
C GLY A 7 11.27 -5.05 5.60
N ASN A 8 10.13 -4.99 6.29
CA ASN A 8 9.61 -3.74 6.84
C ASN A 8 10.59 -3.10 7.84
N GLY A 9 11.25 -3.91 8.67
CA GLY A 9 12.32 -3.45 9.55
C GLY A 9 13.53 -2.94 8.78
N ALA A 10 13.93 -3.63 7.71
CA ALA A 10 15.02 -3.20 6.83
C ALA A 10 14.74 -1.83 6.17
N ILE A 11 13.53 -1.63 5.65
CA ILE A 11 13.08 -0.32 5.11
C ILE A 11 13.17 0.77 6.18
N ALA A 12 12.67 0.48 7.39
CA ALA A 12 12.67 1.41 8.51
C ALA A 12 14.09 1.82 8.92
N LEU A 13 14.98 0.84 9.11
CA LEU A 13 16.37 1.08 9.50
C LEU A 13 17.15 1.77 8.38
N GLY A 14 16.90 1.42 7.11
CA GLY A 14 17.49 2.10 5.97
C GLY A 14 17.06 3.58 5.87
N ALA A 15 15.79 3.89 6.16
CA ALA A 15 15.29 5.26 6.22
C ALA A 15 15.94 6.07 7.37
N LEU A 16 16.11 5.45 8.55
CA LEU A 16 16.83 6.05 9.66
C LEU A 16 18.31 6.28 9.31
N ALA A 17 18.98 5.29 8.73
CA ALA A 17 20.36 5.40 8.26
C ALA A 17 20.53 6.52 7.21
N ALA A 18 19.53 6.72 6.38
CA ALA A 18 19.46 7.82 5.41
C ALA A 18 19.13 9.19 6.04
N GLY A 19 18.93 9.26 7.36
CA GLY A 19 18.68 10.51 8.07
C GLY A 19 17.30 11.09 7.82
N VAL A 20 16.24 10.26 7.77
CA VAL A 20 14.86 10.71 7.69
C VAL A 20 14.51 11.62 8.87
N ASN A 21 13.75 12.68 8.61
CA ASN A 21 13.34 13.67 9.62
C ASN A 21 11.88 13.50 10.08
N LEU A 22 11.01 13.09 9.15
CA LEU A 22 9.60 12.93 9.42
C LEU A 22 9.06 11.68 8.72
N VAL A 23 8.30 10.86 9.46
CA VAL A 23 7.58 9.72 8.90
C VAL A 23 6.12 9.77 9.33
N ALA A 24 5.22 9.79 8.37
CA ALA A 24 3.79 9.74 8.57
C ALA A 24 3.21 8.51 7.85
N GLY A 25 2.13 7.96 8.36
CA GLY A 25 1.50 6.82 7.72
C GLY A 25 0.09 6.54 8.25
N TYR A 26 -0.62 5.67 7.55
CA TYR A 26 -1.86 5.09 8.05
C TYR A 26 -1.72 3.57 8.12
N PRO A 27 -2.20 2.93 9.20
CA PRO A 27 -2.01 1.50 9.40
C PRO A 27 -2.62 0.67 8.27
N GLY A 28 -1.82 -0.24 7.71
CA GLY A 28 -2.24 -1.11 6.61
C GLY A 28 -1.24 -2.23 6.34
N THR A 29 -1.65 -3.50 6.50
CA THR A 29 -0.81 -4.65 6.14
C THR A 29 -0.67 -4.72 4.62
N PRO A 30 0.57 -4.83 4.06
CA PRO A 30 1.79 -5.29 4.72
C PRO A 30 2.80 -4.19 5.13
N SER A 31 2.44 -2.94 5.37
CA SER A 31 3.38 -1.83 5.61
C SER A 31 3.44 -1.31 7.05
N SER A 32 2.54 -1.74 7.95
CA SER A 32 2.41 -1.16 9.31
C SER A 32 3.70 -1.22 10.13
N GLU A 33 4.42 -2.33 10.05
CA GLU A 33 5.62 -2.59 10.85
C GLU A 33 6.80 -1.65 10.51
N ILE A 34 6.75 -0.95 9.36
CA ILE A 34 7.77 0.06 9.01
C ILE A 34 7.75 1.18 10.05
N LEU A 35 6.60 1.80 10.27
CA LEU A 35 6.47 2.92 11.21
C LEU A 35 6.60 2.46 12.66
N GLU A 36 6.13 1.26 12.99
CA GLU A 36 6.33 0.64 14.30
C GLU A 36 7.81 0.38 14.60
N THR A 37 8.58 -0.05 13.61
CA THR A 37 10.03 -0.23 13.75
C THR A 37 10.73 1.11 13.94
N ILE A 38 10.39 2.12 13.13
CA ILE A 38 10.93 3.48 13.33
C ILE A 38 10.63 4.00 14.74
N SER A 39 9.42 3.76 15.26
CA SER A 39 9.04 4.16 16.62
C SER A 39 9.97 3.56 17.69
N LYS A 40 10.46 2.34 17.49
CA LYS A 40 11.38 1.66 18.42
C LYS A 40 12.82 2.15 18.31
N TYR A 41 13.28 2.42 17.10
CA TYR A 41 14.70 2.69 16.79
C TYR A 41 15.00 4.16 16.49
N ARG A 42 13.99 5.06 16.49
CA ARG A 42 14.19 6.46 16.16
C ARG A 42 15.12 7.17 17.14
N HIS A 43 15.88 8.12 16.63
CA HIS A 43 16.69 9.05 17.39
C HIS A 43 15.94 10.37 17.65
N ASP A 44 16.46 11.16 18.59
CA ASP A 44 15.98 12.51 18.83
C ASP A 44 16.02 13.33 17.53
N GLY A 45 14.95 14.09 17.29
CA GLY A 45 14.78 14.90 16.09
C GLY A 45 14.07 14.22 14.92
N VAL A 46 13.72 12.93 15.05
CA VAL A 46 12.83 12.24 14.09
C VAL A 46 11.39 12.32 14.59
N TYR A 47 10.52 12.97 13.83
CA TYR A 47 9.08 13.03 14.10
C TYR A 47 8.36 11.87 13.42
N ILE A 48 7.42 11.24 14.13
CA ILE A 48 6.60 10.15 13.61
C ILE A 48 5.14 10.30 14.00
N GLU A 49 4.22 9.92 13.09
CA GLU A 49 2.80 9.91 13.42
C GLU A 49 2.02 8.82 12.68
N TRP A 50 1.01 8.26 13.36
CA TRP A 50 -0.13 7.67 12.69
C TRP A 50 -1.10 8.79 12.33
N SER A 51 -1.18 9.11 11.04
CA SER A 51 -2.15 10.09 10.55
C SER A 51 -3.55 9.49 10.52
N VAL A 52 -4.57 10.32 10.48
CA VAL A 52 -5.97 9.85 10.45
C VAL A 52 -6.32 9.09 9.16
N ASN A 53 -5.63 9.39 8.06
CA ASN A 53 -5.70 8.65 6.78
C ASN A 53 -4.45 8.94 5.93
N GLU A 54 -4.34 8.27 4.80
CA GLU A 54 -3.19 8.37 3.90
C GLU A 54 -3.09 9.73 3.21
N LYS A 55 -4.22 10.41 2.99
CA LYS A 55 -4.25 11.78 2.46
C LYS A 55 -3.56 12.74 3.43
N ALA A 56 -3.94 12.72 4.71
CA ALA A 56 -3.33 13.55 5.73
C ALA A 56 -1.83 13.24 5.90
N ALA A 57 -1.45 11.95 5.91
CA ALA A 57 -0.06 11.53 5.96
C ALA A 57 0.78 12.11 4.81
N MET A 58 0.25 12.06 3.59
CA MET A 58 0.90 12.61 2.40
C MET A 58 1.11 14.12 2.51
N GLU A 59 0.11 14.85 2.98
CA GLU A 59 0.13 16.31 3.11
C GLU A 59 1.12 16.78 4.20
N VAL A 60 1.15 16.08 5.35
CA VAL A 60 2.11 16.35 6.43
C VAL A 60 3.55 16.12 5.94
N ALA A 61 3.81 15.00 5.27
CA ALA A 61 5.13 14.69 4.73
C ALA A 61 5.54 15.66 3.61
N ALA A 62 4.61 16.09 2.75
CA ALA A 62 4.86 17.07 1.70
C ALA A 62 5.33 18.41 2.28
N ALA A 63 4.70 18.89 3.36
CA ALA A 63 5.09 20.12 4.04
C ALA A 63 6.51 20.04 4.62
N ALA A 64 6.89 18.88 5.20
CA ALA A 64 8.24 18.62 5.66
C ALA A 64 9.25 18.63 4.49
N ALA A 65 8.92 17.97 3.38
CA ALA A 65 9.77 17.96 2.19
C ALA A 65 9.91 19.35 1.55
N TYR A 66 8.88 20.20 1.58
CA TYR A 66 8.98 21.60 1.16
C TYR A 66 9.98 22.40 2.01
N SER A 67 10.09 22.05 3.29
CA SER A 67 11.06 22.66 4.20
C SER A 67 12.50 22.18 3.99
N GLY A 68 12.72 21.20 3.13
CA GLY A 68 14.04 20.60 2.85
C GLY A 68 14.36 19.38 3.71
N ALA A 69 13.45 18.94 4.57
CA ALA A 69 13.57 17.73 5.37
C ALA A 69 13.42 16.47 4.50
N ARG A 70 14.05 15.34 4.89
CA ARG A 70 13.73 14.02 4.36
C ARG A 70 12.45 13.50 5.01
N ALA A 71 11.41 13.28 4.21
CA ALA A 71 10.11 12.84 4.66
C ALA A 71 9.73 11.50 4.01
N MET A 72 9.11 10.61 4.78
CA MET A 72 8.61 9.33 4.30
C MET A 72 7.13 9.18 4.63
N VAL A 73 6.38 8.60 3.69
CA VAL A 73 4.98 8.20 3.91
C VAL A 73 4.88 6.69 3.75
N THR A 74 4.16 6.02 4.66
CA THR A 74 3.96 4.57 4.58
C THR A 74 2.49 4.21 4.46
N MET A 75 2.17 3.34 3.52
CA MET A 75 0.82 2.85 3.29
C MET A 75 0.82 1.54 2.49
N LYS A 76 -0.31 0.84 2.49
CA LYS A 76 -0.56 -0.26 1.54
C LYS A 76 -1.10 0.28 0.21
N GLN A 77 -1.12 -0.53 -0.86
CA GLN A 77 -1.51 -0.09 -2.21
C GLN A 77 -2.86 0.61 -2.27
N VAL A 78 -3.88 0.13 -1.55
CA VAL A 78 -5.21 0.77 -1.56
C VAL A 78 -5.23 2.11 -0.83
N GLY A 79 -4.27 2.36 0.07
CA GLY A 79 -4.08 3.66 0.71
C GLY A 79 -3.61 4.73 -0.28
N LEU A 80 -2.90 4.33 -1.32
CA LEU A 80 -2.49 5.25 -2.39
C LEU A 80 -3.70 5.85 -3.14
N ASN A 81 -4.82 5.10 -3.21
CA ASN A 81 -6.06 5.64 -3.77
C ASN A 81 -6.61 6.81 -2.93
N VAL A 82 -6.48 6.74 -1.59
CA VAL A 82 -6.90 7.81 -0.68
C VAL A 82 -5.96 9.01 -0.79
N ALA A 83 -4.66 8.77 -0.97
CA ALA A 83 -3.63 9.79 -1.14
C ALA A 83 -3.46 10.27 -2.59
N ALA A 84 -4.32 9.85 -3.52
CA ALA A 84 -4.18 10.15 -4.96
C ALA A 84 -4.20 11.65 -5.25
N ASP A 85 -5.13 12.39 -4.69
CA ASP A 85 -5.28 13.83 -4.92
C ASP A 85 -4.02 14.62 -4.51
N PRO A 86 -3.54 14.53 -3.25
CA PRO A 86 -2.30 15.20 -2.90
C PRO A 86 -1.08 14.69 -3.68
N LEU A 87 -1.01 13.39 -4.02
CA LEU A 87 0.10 12.86 -4.81
C LEU A 87 0.14 13.46 -6.22
N MET A 88 -1.01 13.53 -6.91
CA MET A 88 -1.08 14.10 -8.26
C MET A 88 -0.65 15.57 -8.25
N SER A 89 -1.09 16.34 -7.26
CA SER A 89 -0.69 17.74 -7.12
C SER A 89 0.79 17.88 -6.77
N LEU A 90 1.29 17.04 -5.87
CA LEU A 90 2.68 17.04 -5.41
C LEU A 90 3.66 16.68 -6.54
N ALA A 91 3.31 15.74 -7.42
CA ALA A 91 4.11 15.37 -8.58
C ALA A 91 4.40 16.59 -9.50
N TYR A 92 3.45 17.51 -9.60
CA TYR A 92 3.60 18.76 -10.35
C TYR A 92 4.37 19.84 -9.59
N VAL A 93 4.10 20.03 -8.29
CA VAL A 93 4.78 21.03 -7.47
C VAL A 93 6.23 20.63 -7.20
N GLY A 94 6.47 19.34 -7.01
CA GLY A 94 7.77 18.79 -6.62
C GLY A 94 8.09 19.01 -5.16
N VAL A 95 9.31 18.70 -4.76
CA VAL A 95 9.82 18.79 -3.40
C VAL A 95 11.18 19.51 -3.34
N LYS A 96 11.66 19.86 -2.14
CA LYS A 96 13.01 20.40 -1.90
C LYS A 96 13.87 19.38 -1.17
N GLY A 97 13.37 18.82 -0.09
CA GLY A 97 13.97 17.68 0.60
C GLY A 97 13.53 16.36 -0.02
N GLY A 98 14.21 15.28 0.30
CA GLY A 98 13.86 13.95 -0.17
C GLY A 98 12.48 13.53 0.33
N MET A 99 11.61 13.08 -0.56
CA MET A 99 10.31 12.50 -0.20
C MET A 99 10.12 11.14 -0.83
N VAL A 100 9.99 10.13 0.03
CA VAL A 100 9.78 8.75 -0.39
C VAL A 100 8.40 8.28 0.07
N ILE A 101 7.63 7.74 -0.87
CA ILE A 101 6.31 7.19 -0.65
C ILE A 101 6.43 5.67 -0.71
N VAL A 102 6.40 5.02 0.44
CA VAL A 102 6.39 3.56 0.54
C VAL A 102 4.96 3.08 0.37
N SER A 103 4.69 2.46 -0.77
CA SER A 103 3.41 1.80 -1.05
C SER A 103 3.64 0.31 -1.21
N ALA A 104 3.20 -0.47 -0.21
CA ALA A 104 3.37 -1.91 -0.23
C ALA A 104 2.24 -2.59 -1.01
N ASP A 105 2.60 -3.22 -2.12
CA ASP A 105 1.67 -3.97 -2.96
C ASP A 105 1.43 -5.37 -2.39
N ASP A 106 0.22 -5.89 -2.57
CA ASP A 106 -0.25 -7.16 -2.01
C ASP A 106 -0.76 -8.10 -3.13
N PRO A 107 0.17 -8.72 -3.90
CA PRO A 107 -0.19 -9.69 -4.92
C PRO A 107 -0.94 -10.88 -4.34
N GLY A 108 -2.05 -11.30 -5.00
CA GLY A 108 -2.90 -12.36 -4.50
C GLY A 108 -3.68 -11.97 -3.25
N PRO A 109 -4.30 -10.84 -3.17
CA PRO A 109 -4.74 -9.96 -2.06
C PRO A 109 -4.87 -10.71 -0.72
N ILE A 110 -3.73 -10.98 -0.08
CA ILE A 110 -3.64 -11.75 1.17
C ILE A 110 -4.34 -10.99 2.30
N SER A 111 -4.22 -9.66 2.29
CA SER A 111 -4.71 -8.77 3.34
C SER A 111 -5.43 -7.53 2.77
N SER A 112 -5.66 -7.46 1.48
CA SER A 112 -6.23 -6.31 0.79
C SER A 112 -7.56 -6.65 0.12
N GLN A 113 -8.43 -5.67 -0.05
CA GLN A 113 -9.72 -5.86 -0.73
C GLN A 113 -9.59 -5.94 -2.27
N THR A 114 -8.46 -5.49 -2.82
CA THR A 114 -8.20 -5.51 -4.26
C THR A 114 -6.74 -5.85 -4.54
N GLU A 115 -6.47 -6.31 -5.73
CA GLU A 115 -5.13 -6.55 -6.25
C GLU A 115 -4.78 -5.39 -7.19
N GLN A 116 -3.86 -4.50 -6.76
CA GLN A 116 -3.50 -3.28 -7.48
C GLN A 116 -1.99 -3.19 -7.67
N ASP A 117 -1.58 -2.65 -8.81
CA ASP A 117 -0.18 -2.41 -9.16
C ASP A 117 0.15 -0.92 -9.08
N THR A 118 0.86 -0.52 -8.04
CA THR A 118 1.21 0.89 -7.82
C THR A 118 2.25 1.43 -8.80
N ARG A 119 2.93 0.58 -9.58
CA ARG A 119 3.77 1.01 -10.72
C ARG A 119 2.94 1.77 -11.76
N ARG A 120 1.67 1.34 -11.99
CA ARG A 120 0.73 2.05 -12.87
C ARG A 120 0.39 3.43 -12.33
N PHE A 121 0.29 3.55 -11.01
CA PHE A 121 0.06 4.83 -10.36
C PHE A 121 1.23 5.79 -10.57
N ALA A 122 2.45 5.31 -10.41
CA ALA A 122 3.65 6.08 -10.63
C ALA A 122 3.82 6.52 -12.09
N ASP A 123 3.53 5.64 -13.06
CA ASP A 123 3.50 6.01 -14.48
C ASP A 123 2.46 7.11 -14.74
N PHE A 124 1.26 6.98 -14.16
CA PHE A 124 0.20 7.98 -14.30
C PHE A 124 0.59 9.35 -13.71
N CYS A 125 1.20 9.40 -12.52
CA CYS A 125 1.66 10.66 -11.91
C CYS A 125 3.08 11.06 -12.30
N ARG A 126 3.77 10.30 -13.13
CA ARG A 126 5.10 10.62 -13.69
C ARG A 126 6.20 10.75 -12.63
N ILE A 127 6.19 9.90 -11.61
CA ILE A 127 7.21 9.86 -10.55
C ILE A 127 8.04 8.58 -10.61
N PRO A 128 9.33 8.62 -10.19
CA PRO A 128 10.21 7.46 -10.24
C PRO A 128 9.78 6.33 -9.30
N VAL A 129 10.05 5.07 -9.71
CA VAL A 129 9.75 3.85 -8.94
C VAL A 129 11.02 3.08 -8.61
N PHE A 130 11.16 2.70 -7.34
CA PHE A 130 12.11 1.72 -6.85
C PHE A 130 11.37 0.46 -6.40
N ASP A 131 11.77 -0.70 -6.91
CA ASP A 131 11.10 -2.00 -6.73
C ASP A 131 12.12 -3.04 -6.19
N PRO A 132 12.32 -3.10 -4.86
CA PRO A 132 13.30 -3.98 -4.25
C PRO A 132 12.89 -5.45 -4.36
N SER A 133 13.88 -6.35 -4.45
CA SER A 133 13.69 -7.79 -4.56
C SER A 133 13.99 -8.58 -3.27
N SER A 134 14.56 -7.91 -2.27
CA SER A 134 14.88 -8.52 -0.97
C SER A 134 14.94 -7.46 0.14
N PRO A 135 14.94 -7.87 1.43
CA PRO A 135 15.13 -6.94 2.55
C PRO A 135 16.45 -6.19 2.52
N GLU A 136 17.56 -6.85 2.14
CA GLU A 136 18.88 -6.22 2.06
C GLU A 136 18.93 -5.14 0.99
N GLU A 137 18.27 -5.41 -0.13
CA GLU A 137 18.15 -4.43 -1.19
C GLU A 137 17.25 -3.27 -0.76
N ALA A 138 16.14 -3.55 -0.11
CA ALA A 138 15.22 -2.54 0.40
C ALA A 138 15.90 -1.58 1.39
N TYR A 139 16.78 -2.11 2.28
CA TYR A 139 17.57 -1.30 3.19
C TYR A 139 18.45 -0.27 2.46
N LYS A 140 19.11 -0.67 1.38
CA LYS A 140 19.99 0.22 0.60
C LYS A 140 19.20 1.19 -0.27
N MET A 141 18.25 0.65 -1.01
CA MET A 141 17.49 1.41 -2.00
C MET A 141 16.66 2.53 -1.40
N ILE A 142 16.19 2.41 -0.15
CA ILE A 142 15.42 3.48 0.48
C ILE A 142 16.25 4.75 0.67
N GLY A 143 17.53 4.62 0.99
CA GLY A 143 18.47 5.74 1.07
C GLY A 143 18.70 6.38 -0.29
N GLU A 144 18.93 5.55 -1.30
CA GLU A 144 19.12 5.99 -2.69
C GLU A 144 17.86 6.68 -3.24
N ALA A 145 16.67 6.19 -2.87
CA ALA A 145 15.40 6.82 -3.23
C ALA A 145 15.27 8.25 -2.68
N PHE A 146 15.73 8.53 -1.45
CA PHE A 146 15.81 9.89 -0.93
C PHE A 146 16.77 10.77 -1.74
N GLU A 147 17.93 10.24 -2.12
CA GLU A 147 18.92 10.96 -2.94
C GLU A 147 18.38 11.30 -4.33
N TYR A 148 17.71 10.35 -4.98
CA TYR A 148 17.04 10.60 -6.26
C TYR A 148 15.92 11.63 -6.14
N SER A 149 15.12 11.57 -5.07
CA SER A 149 14.08 12.57 -4.79
C SER A 149 14.67 13.97 -4.67
N GLU A 150 15.78 14.13 -3.95
CA GLU A 150 16.50 15.40 -3.78
C GLU A 150 17.13 15.88 -5.09
N LYS A 151 17.82 14.99 -5.81
CA LYS A 151 18.49 15.28 -7.09
C LYS A 151 17.52 15.82 -8.14
N TYR A 152 16.34 15.23 -8.22
CA TYR A 152 15.34 15.53 -9.24
C TYR A 152 14.17 16.38 -8.76
N ASN A 153 14.17 16.80 -7.49
CA ASN A 153 13.10 17.58 -6.85
C ASN A 153 11.70 16.99 -7.08
N THR A 154 11.56 15.68 -6.91
CA THR A 154 10.33 14.93 -7.16
C THR A 154 10.08 13.92 -6.05
N PRO A 155 8.81 13.66 -5.64
CA PRO A 155 8.55 12.50 -4.82
C PRO A 155 8.95 11.22 -5.57
N VAL A 156 9.29 10.18 -4.84
CA VAL A 156 9.69 8.86 -5.36
C VAL A 156 8.77 7.81 -4.76
N LEU A 157 8.26 6.90 -5.58
CA LEU A 157 7.55 5.72 -5.12
C LEU A 157 8.54 4.59 -4.82
N PHE A 158 8.49 4.08 -3.60
CA PHE A 158 9.19 2.88 -3.16
C PHE A 158 8.17 1.76 -3.01
N ARG A 159 8.28 0.72 -3.82
CA ARG A 159 7.23 -0.29 -4.01
C ARG A 159 7.70 -1.69 -3.61
N PRO A 160 7.72 -2.04 -2.31
CA PRO A 160 7.89 -3.43 -1.90
C PRO A 160 6.59 -4.22 -2.09
N THR A 161 6.70 -5.53 -2.30
CA THR A 161 5.54 -6.43 -2.23
C THR A 161 5.47 -7.13 -0.87
N THR A 162 4.32 -7.76 -0.55
CA THR A 162 4.09 -8.47 0.71
C THR A 162 5.25 -9.41 1.06
N ARG A 163 5.80 -10.15 0.08
CA ARG A 163 6.88 -11.10 0.34
C ARG A 163 8.20 -10.42 0.65
N VAL A 164 8.50 -9.28 0.04
CA VAL A 164 9.66 -8.46 0.43
C VAL A 164 9.47 -7.85 1.82
N CYS A 165 8.28 -7.31 2.10
CA CYS A 165 7.95 -6.73 3.41
C CYS A 165 8.15 -7.71 4.57
N HIS A 166 7.75 -8.99 4.37
CA HIS A 166 7.70 -10.01 5.42
C HIS A 166 8.82 -11.06 5.33
N ALA A 167 9.70 -11.01 4.34
CA ALA A 167 10.92 -11.82 4.32
C ALA A 167 11.90 -11.35 5.41
N TYR A 168 12.74 -12.25 5.89
CA TYR A 168 13.78 -11.94 6.87
C TYR A 168 15.17 -12.06 6.24
N ALA A 169 16.05 -11.13 6.60
CA ALA A 169 17.46 -11.15 6.19
C ALA A 169 18.36 -10.50 7.22
N SER A 170 19.67 -10.78 7.11
CA SER A 170 20.68 -10.09 7.90
C SER A 170 21.14 -8.84 7.16
N ILE A 171 21.02 -7.69 7.79
CA ILE A 171 21.48 -6.40 7.24
C ILE A 171 22.64 -5.85 8.07
N ASP A 172 23.56 -5.13 7.41
CA ASP A 172 24.59 -4.34 8.07
C ASP A 172 24.03 -2.95 8.36
N ASN A 173 23.47 -2.78 9.58
CA ASN A 173 22.84 -1.53 9.98
C ASN A 173 23.85 -0.47 10.40
N CYS A 174 23.52 0.81 10.16
CA CYS A 174 24.30 1.95 10.61
C CYS A 174 24.24 2.09 12.14
N ASP A 175 25.40 2.20 12.80
CA ASP A 175 25.49 2.22 14.27
C ASP A 175 24.99 3.53 14.90
N SER A 176 24.99 4.64 14.16
CA SER A 176 24.63 5.96 14.71
C SER A 176 24.02 6.87 13.65
N PRO A 177 22.81 6.52 13.12
CA PRO A 177 22.15 7.40 12.18
C PRO A 177 21.70 8.70 12.86
N SER A 178 21.75 9.80 12.14
CA SER A 178 21.25 11.11 12.61
C SER A 178 20.35 11.76 11.57
N PRO A 179 19.31 12.46 12.00
CA PRO A 179 18.42 13.18 11.07
C PRO A 179 19.21 14.17 10.21
N LYS A 180 18.85 14.28 8.95
CA LYS A 180 19.48 15.21 8.01
C LYS A 180 19.19 16.67 8.45
N LYS A 181 20.19 17.52 8.40
CA LYS A 181 20.00 18.96 8.61
C LYS A 181 19.28 19.57 7.42
N TYR A 182 18.33 20.47 7.68
CA TYR A 182 17.58 21.18 6.65
C TYR A 182 17.40 22.65 7.01
N GLU A 183 17.11 23.49 6.02
CA GLU A 183 17.08 24.96 6.18
C GLU A 183 15.76 25.51 6.73
N GLY A 184 14.68 24.72 6.63
CA GLY A 184 13.32 25.18 6.93
C GLY A 184 12.57 25.68 5.68
N PHE A 185 11.29 26.00 5.85
CA PHE A 185 10.43 26.43 4.76
C PHE A 185 10.75 27.85 4.28
N VAL A 186 11.05 27.97 3.01
CA VAL A 186 11.24 29.28 2.34
C VAL A 186 10.00 29.57 1.51
N LYS A 187 9.35 30.70 1.82
CA LYS A 187 8.13 31.13 1.10
C LYS A 187 8.43 31.49 -0.33
N ASP A 188 7.78 30.82 -1.27
CA ASP A 188 7.78 31.11 -2.69
C ASP A 188 6.44 30.69 -3.31
N SER A 189 5.52 31.63 -3.46
CA SER A 189 4.21 31.38 -4.04
C SER A 189 4.25 30.96 -5.51
N LYS A 190 5.33 31.29 -6.22
CA LYS A 190 5.50 30.88 -7.62
C LYS A 190 5.92 29.42 -7.75
N LYS A 191 6.48 28.84 -6.69
CA LYS A 191 6.91 27.45 -6.61
C LYS A 191 5.87 26.56 -5.92
N TRP A 192 5.36 26.99 -4.75
CA TRP A 192 4.61 26.13 -3.85
C TRP A 192 3.08 26.19 -4.02
N VAL A 193 2.56 27.17 -4.78
CA VAL A 193 1.13 27.26 -5.03
C VAL A 193 0.80 26.66 -6.38
N ILE A 194 0.16 25.49 -6.39
CA ILE A 194 -0.28 24.85 -7.63
C ILE A 194 -1.32 25.73 -8.32
N PHE A 195 -1.08 26.06 -9.59
CA PHE A 195 -1.90 26.96 -10.38
C PHE A 195 -1.78 26.57 -11.85
N PRO A 196 -2.79 26.76 -12.72
CA PRO A 196 -2.75 26.29 -14.12
C PRO A 196 -1.48 26.65 -14.89
N ARG A 197 -1.00 27.90 -14.74
CA ARG A 197 0.23 28.35 -15.39
C ARG A 197 1.48 27.60 -14.91
N LEU A 198 1.57 27.34 -13.59
CA LEU A 198 2.66 26.57 -13.00
C LEU A 198 2.58 25.10 -13.46
N SER A 199 1.41 24.53 -13.41
CA SER A 199 1.18 23.13 -13.80
C SER A 199 1.57 22.88 -15.26
N PHE A 200 1.24 23.78 -16.18
CA PHE A 200 1.64 23.65 -17.58
C PHE A 200 3.16 23.71 -17.77
N ALA A 201 3.83 24.66 -17.13
CA ALA A 201 5.29 24.78 -17.22
C ALA A 201 5.98 23.55 -16.59
N ASN A 202 5.48 23.10 -15.44
CA ASN A 202 6.02 21.94 -14.74
C ASN A 202 5.77 20.64 -15.49
N HIS A 203 4.65 20.49 -16.22
CA HIS A 203 4.43 19.33 -17.08
C HIS A 203 5.57 19.14 -18.08
N ILE A 204 5.96 20.20 -18.76
CA ILE A 204 7.09 20.17 -19.72
C ILE A 204 8.41 19.80 -19.02
N MET A 205 8.63 20.32 -17.79
CA MET A 205 9.83 19.97 -17.02
C MET A 205 9.80 18.51 -16.54
N ILE A 206 8.65 18.00 -16.15
CA ILE A 206 8.47 16.60 -15.74
C ILE A 206 8.84 15.66 -16.87
N GLU A 207 8.35 15.91 -18.09
CA GLU A 207 8.68 15.06 -19.25
C GLU A 207 10.21 15.05 -19.53
N LYS A 208 10.86 16.21 -19.47
CA LYS A 208 12.32 16.30 -19.62
C LYS A 208 13.06 15.58 -18.48
N ARG A 209 12.65 15.82 -17.24
CA ARG A 209 13.22 15.18 -16.05
C ARG A 209 13.14 13.66 -16.13
N ASN A 210 12.02 13.12 -16.58
CA ASN A 210 11.82 11.67 -16.67
C ASN A 210 12.73 11.02 -17.72
N VAL A 211 13.07 11.73 -18.80
CA VAL A 211 14.10 11.27 -19.74
C VAL A 211 15.47 11.17 -19.05
N GLU A 212 15.86 12.18 -18.26
CA GLU A 212 17.14 12.14 -17.53
C GLU A 212 17.16 11.07 -16.43
N ILE A 213 16.06 10.88 -15.70
CA ILE A 213 15.94 9.81 -14.72
C ILE A 213 16.06 8.43 -15.39
N GLY A 214 15.44 8.23 -16.56
CA GLY A 214 15.55 6.97 -17.31
C GLY A 214 17.00 6.65 -17.73
N LYS A 215 17.78 7.67 -18.09
CA LYS A 215 19.22 7.51 -18.36
C LYS A 215 20.00 7.14 -17.09
N ASP A 216 19.75 7.83 -15.98
CA ASP A 216 20.38 7.49 -14.70
C ASP A 216 20.01 6.06 -14.25
N PHE A 217 18.76 5.68 -14.42
CA PHE A 217 18.31 4.33 -14.13
C PHE A 217 18.96 3.27 -15.03
N SER A 218 19.35 3.64 -16.24
CA SER A 218 20.09 2.74 -17.13
C SER A 218 21.52 2.44 -16.64
N THR A 219 22.05 3.24 -15.73
CA THR A 219 23.35 3.01 -15.06
C THR A 219 23.22 2.62 -13.59
N TYR A 220 21.99 2.48 -13.08
CA TYR A 220 21.73 2.17 -11.69
C TYR A 220 22.11 0.73 -11.37
N SER A 221 22.94 0.54 -10.34
CA SER A 221 23.60 -0.74 -10.04
C SER A 221 22.67 -1.89 -9.65
N ALA A 222 21.44 -1.60 -9.20
CA ALA A 222 20.45 -2.62 -8.88
C ALA A 222 19.72 -3.16 -10.12
N ASN A 223 19.73 -2.42 -11.26
CA ASN A 223 19.37 -2.96 -12.56
C ASN A 223 20.54 -3.84 -13.04
N LYS A 224 20.31 -5.15 -13.17
CA LYS A 224 21.38 -6.12 -13.41
C LYS A 224 21.04 -7.05 -14.56
N ALA A 225 22.07 -7.41 -15.33
CA ALA A 225 22.02 -8.50 -16.29
C ALA A 225 23.06 -9.55 -15.89
N GLU A 226 22.62 -10.78 -15.70
CA GLU A 226 23.42 -11.92 -15.30
C GLU A 226 23.34 -12.99 -16.41
N GLY A 227 24.31 -13.93 -16.44
CA GLY A 227 24.40 -14.96 -17.45
C GLY A 227 25.06 -14.50 -18.76
N VAL A 228 24.96 -15.32 -19.81
CA VAL A 228 25.59 -15.04 -21.10
C VAL A 228 24.58 -14.50 -22.11
N ASN A 229 25.08 -13.83 -23.14
CA ASN A 229 24.22 -13.43 -24.26
C ASN A 229 23.67 -14.69 -24.94
N SER A 230 22.34 -14.77 -25.01
CA SER A 230 21.58 -15.92 -25.49
C SER A 230 20.42 -15.46 -26.34
N GLU A 231 19.94 -16.32 -27.24
CA GLU A 231 18.72 -16.05 -28.01
C GLU A 231 17.47 -15.99 -27.11
N LYS A 232 17.55 -16.56 -25.89
CA LYS A 232 16.48 -16.50 -24.88
C LYS A 232 16.92 -15.71 -23.66
N ALA A 233 16.10 -14.77 -23.23
CA ALA A 233 16.33 -13.97 -22.02
C ALA A 233 15.10 -13.98 -21.09
N VAL A 234 15.35 -13.94 -19.79
CA VAL A 234 14.31 -13.81 -18.76
C VAL A 234 14.43 -12.43 -18.12
N VAL A 235 13.33 -11.68 -18.08
CA VAL A 235 13.27 -10.34 -17.47
C VAL A 235 12.34 -10.38 -16.29
N THR A 236 12.78 -9.83 -15.15
CA THR A 236 12.03 -9.88 -13.89
C THR A 236 12.12 -8.57 -13.10
N SER A 237 11.23 -8.39 -12.14
CA SER A 237 11.28 -7.30 -11.16
C SER A 237 10.82 -7.77 -9.77
N GLY A 238 11.13 -6.96 -8.74
CA GLY A 238 10.70 -7.24 -7.37
C GLY A 238 11.09 -8.64 -6.89
N ILE A 239 10.22 -9.25 -6.08
CA ILE A 239 10.47 -10.59 -5.50
C ILE A 239 10.57 -11.69 -6.57
N SER A 240 9.95 -11.51 -7.74
CA SER A 240 10.04 -12.48 -8.83
C SER A 240 11.48 -12.70 -9.30
N TYR A 241 12.35 -11.65 -9.17
CA TYR A 241 13.77 -11.81 -9.44
C TYR A 241 14.43 -12.80 -8.46
N ALA A 242 14.16 -12.68 -7.16
CA ALA A 242 14.76 -13.56 -6.17
C ALA A 242 14.37 -15.04 -6.42
N TYR A 243 13.10 -15.31 -6.69
CA TYR A 243 12.60 -16.64 -7.02
C TYR A 243 13.17 -17.18 -8.33
N THR A 244 13.23 -16.34 -9.37
CA THR A 244 13.82 -16.74 -10.67
C THR A 244 15.30 -17.06 -10.51
N LYS A 245 16.03 -16.24 -9.74
CA LYS A 245 17.46 -16.46 -9.47
C LYS A 245 17.71 -17.77 -8.70
N GLU A 246 16.84 -18.11 -7.74
CA GLU A 246 16.91 -19.38 -7.02
C GLU A 246 16.71 -20.58 -7.98
N CYS A 247 15.72 -20.50 -8.86
CA CYS A 247 15.51 -21.54 -9.88
C CYS A 247 16.68 -21.67 -10.86
N LEU A 248 17.35 -20.57 -11.17
CA LEU A 248 18.46 -20.53 -12.14
C LEU A 248 19.85 -20.73 -11.53
N LYS A 249 19.98 -21.01 -10.22
CA LYS A 249 21.28 -21.10 -9.54
C LYS A 249 22.27 -22.06 -10.19
N ASP A 250 21.79 -23.17 -10.76
CA ASP A 250 22.58 -24.19 -11.42
C ASP A 250 22.66 -23.99 -12.96
N TYR A 251 22.13 -22.87 -13.48
CA TYR A 251 22.08 -22.54 -14.90
C TYR A 251 22.65 -21.15 -15.20
N PRO A 252 23.95 -20.93 -14.94
CA PRO A 252 24.58 -19.60 -15.08
C PRO A 252 24.66 -19.09 -16.52
N ASP A 253 24.37 -19.95 -17.49
CA ASP A 253 24.31 -19.63 -18.93
C ASP A 253 22.99 -18.97 -19.35
N VAL A 254 21.96 -19.01 -18.50
CA VAL A 254 20.69 -18.35 -18.80
C VAL A 254 20.78 -16.85 -18.56
N LYS A 255 20.41 -16.07 -19.56
CA LYS A 255 20.36 -14.61 -19.47
C LYS A 255 19.21 -14.19 -18.55
N LEU A 256 19.53 -13.63 -17.40
CA LEU A 256 18.58 -13.08 -16.43
C LEU A 256 18.79 -11.56 -16.30
N ILE A 257 17.72 -10.80 -16.55
CA ILE A 257 17.72 -9.34 -16.49
C ILE A 257 16.76 -8.91 -15.37
N LYS A 258 17.29 -8.15 -14.43
CA LYS A 258 16.53 -7.56 -13.31
C LYS A 258 16.24 -6.10 -13.57
N ILE A 259 14.97 -5.71 -13.43
CA ILE A 259 14.54 -4.32 -13.43
C ILE A 259 14.14 -3.93 -12.00
N ALA A 260 15.02 -3.17 -11.35
CA ALA A 260 14.81 -2.67 -9.98
C ALA A 260 14.18 -1.28 -9.95
N THR A 261 14.14 -0.58 -11.09
CA THR A 261 13.55 0.74 -11.27
C THR A 261 12.57 0.68 -12.45
N ALA A 262 11.28 0.47 -12.13
CA ALA A 262 10.28 0.17 -13.15
C ALA A 262 9.86 1.40 -13.98
N TYR A 263 9.94 2.60 -13.41
CA TYR A 263 9.56 3.85 -14.07
C TYR A 263 10.39 5.03 -13.56
N PRO A 264 10.87 5.97 -14.41
CA PRO A 264 10.95 5.84 -15.86
C PRO A 264 11.76 4.60 -16.27
N PHE A 265 11.36 3.96 -17.38
CA PHE A 265 11.96 2.69 -17.78
C PHE A 265 13.43 2.86 -18.18
N PRO A 266 14.37 2.01 -17.74
CA PRO A 266 15.80 2.11 -18.04
C PRO A 266 16.11 1.59 -19.46
N GLU A 267 15.65 2.32 -20.50
CA GLU A 267 15.66 1.86 -21.89
C GLU A 267 17.04 1.42 -22.38
N ASP A 268 18.09 2.25 -22.16
CA ASP A 268 19.45 1.96 -22.65
C ASP A 268 20.03 0.70 -22.00
N PHE A 269 19.78 0.50 -20.70
CA PHE A 269 20.17 -0.72 -20.00
C PHE A 269 19.47 -1.96 -20.57
N VAL A 270 18.17 -1.88 -20.80
CA VAL A 270 17.39 -3.01 -21.31
C VAL A 270 17.78 -3.32 -22.75
N LEU A 271 17.96 -2.30 -23.61
CA LEU A 271 18.43 -2.48 -24.99
C LEU A 271 19.76 -3.23 -25.05
N SER A 272 20.76 -2.77 -24.28
CA SER A 272 22.07 -3.44 -24.23
C SER A 272 21.99 -4.84 -23.64
N SER A 273 21.12 -5.05 -22.65
CA SER A 273 20.93 -6.35 -22.02
C SER A 273 20.21 -7.35 -22.92
N LEU A 274 19.39 -6.92 -23.86
CA LEU A 274 18.66 -7.77 -24.79
C LEU A 274 19.43 -8.01 -26.11
N GLU A 275 20.66 -7.53 -26.22
CA GLU A 275 21.47 -7.77 -27.42
C GLU A 275 21.62 -9.28 -27.70
N GLY A 276 21.27 -9.69 -28.92
CA GLY A 276 21.30 -11.09 -29.37
C GLY A 276 20.07 -11.91 -28.97
N ALA A 277 19.18 -11.41 -28.12
CA ALA A 277 17.95 -12.10 -27.76
C ALA A 277 16.94 -12.09 -28.92
N LYS A 278 16.22 -13.19 -29.09
CA LYS A 278 15.09 -13.36 -30.03
C LYS A 278 13.80 -13.64 -29.28
N GLU A 279 13.88 -14.28 -28.14
CA GLU A 279 12.74 -14.61 -27.27
C GLU A 279 12.99 -14.06 -25.86
N VAL A 280 11.99 -13.39 -25.32
CA VAL A 280 12.02 -12.80 -23.99
C VAL A 280 10.83 -13.30 -23.18
N LEU A 281 11.09 -13.80 -21.98
CA LEU A 281 10.08 -14.15 -20.99
C LEU A 281 10.08 -13.11 -19.87
N CYS A 282 8.95 -12.42 -19.68
CA CYS A 282 8.75 -11.47 -18.59
C CYS A 282 8.05 -12.14 -17.42
N ILE A 283 8.71 -12.23 -16.26
CA ILE A 283 8.16 -12.80 -15.03
C ILE A 283 7.98 -11.69 -14.00
N GLU A 284 6.75 -11.28 -13.78
CA GLU A 284 6.39 -10.21 -12.85
C GLU A 284 5.05 -10.46 -12.17
N GLU A 285 4.82 -9.84 -11.02
CA GLU A 285 3.53 -9.88 -10.32
C GLU A 285 2.63 -8.73 -10.75
N LEU A 286 1.32 -8.86 -10.47
CA LEU A 286 0.27 -7.86 -10.74
C LEU A 286 0.09 -7.59 -12.24
N SER A 287 0.27 -6.35 -12.70
CA SER A 287 0.09 -5.95 -14.10
C SER A 287 1.26 -6.42 -14.99
N PRO A 288 1.04 -6.59 -16.30
CA PRO A 288 2.12 -6.83 -17.28
C PRO A 288 2.90 -5.53 -17.56
N PHE A 289 3.44 -4.89 -16.50
CA PHE A 289 4.04 -3.57 -16.60
C PHE A 289 5.38 -3.61 -17.36
N ILE A 290 6.29 -4.50 -16.95
CA ILE A 290 7.61 -4.66 -17.58
C ILE A 290 7.44 -5.23 -19.00
N GLU A 291 6.56 -6.22 -19.17
CA GLU A 291 6.27 -6.81 -20.47
C GLU A 291 5.81 -5.76 -21.49
N GLU A 292 4.89 -4.87 -21.12
CA GLU A 292 4.42 -3.77 -21.97
C GLU A 292 5.55 -2.78 -22.30
N GLN A 293 6.43 -2.44 -21.33
CA GLN A 293 7.57 -1.56 -21.59
C GLN A 293 8.56 -2.20 -22.57
N ILE A 294 8.80 -3.50 -22.49
CA ILE A 294 9.67 -4.22 -23.43
C ILE A 294 9.04 -4.27 -24.83
N LEU A 295 7.73 -4.53 -24.93
CA LEU A 295 7.01 -4.50 -26.21
C LEU A 295 7.06 -3.10 -26.84
N LYS A 296 6.85 -2.05 -26.04
CA LYS A 296 6.98 -0.66 -26.48
C LYS A 296 8.39 -0.33 -26.96
N LEU A 297 9.41 -0.80 -26.23
CA LEU A 297 10.81 -0.62 -26.58
C LEU A 297 11.15 -1.35 -27.89
N ALA A 298 10.71 -2.61 -28.03
CA ALA A 298 10.90 -3.40 -29.25
C ALA A 298 10.27 -2.71 -30.47
N GLY A 299 9.04 -2.20 -30.34
CA GLY A 299 8.39 -1.44 -31.40
C GLY A 299 9.13 -0.14 -31.76
N LYS A 300 9.58 0.62 -30.75
CA LYS A 300 10.31 1.89 -30.93
C LYS A 300 11.63 1.71 -31.68
N HIS A 301 12.35 0.60 -31.42
CA HIS A 301 13.67 0.32 -31.99
C HIS A 301 13.67 -0.73 -33.11
N GLY A 302 12.50 -1.22 -33.51
CA GLY A 302 12.37 -2.20 -34.59
C GLY A 302 13.00 -3.57 -34.27
N LEU A 303 13.06 -3.95 -32.97
CA LEU A 303 13.64 -5.21 -32.54
C LEU A 303 12.71 -6.38 -32.90
N GLN A 304 13.29 -7.45 -33.47
CA GLN A 304 12.56 -8.68 -33.77
C GLN A 304 12.56 -9.60 -32.56
N LEU A 305 11.75 -9.23 -31.54
CA LEU A 305 11.62 -9.97 -30.29
C LEU A 305 10.26 -10.65 -30.18
N ARG A 306 10.25 -11.93 -29.83
CA ARG A 306 9.06 -12.62 -29.33
C ARG A 306 9.01 -12.43 -27.82
N VAL A 307 8.08 -11.60 -27.33
CA VAL A 307 7.89 -11.35 -25.91
C VAL A 307 6.74 -12.22 -25.41
N SER A 308 6.96 -12.90 -24.30
CA SER A 308 5.99 -13.75 -23.60
C SER A 308 5.93 -13.34 -22.12
N GLY A 309 4.76 -13.51 -21.51
CA GLY A 309 4.58 -13.17 -20.10
C GLY A 309 3.12 -13.30 -19.66
N LYS A 310 2.58 -12.26 -19.09
CA LYS A 310 1.18 -12.22 -18.63
C LYS A 310 0.18 -11.99 -19.77
N LEU A 311 0.58 -11.26 -20.81
CA LEU A 311 -0.31 -10.92 -21.94
C LEU A 311 -0.67 -12.15 -22.76
N ASP A 312 0.26 -13.08 -22.97
CA ASP A 312 0.00 -14.35 -23.63
C ASP A 312 -0.33 -15.51 -22.65
N ARG A 313 -0.50 -15.18 -21.35
CA ARG A 313 -0.86 -16.09 -20.27
C ARG A 313 0.17 -17.20 -19.97
N LYS A 314 1.40 -17.01 -20.35
CA LYS A 314 2.51 -17.86 -19.92
C LYS A 314 2.84 -17.67 -18.45
N VAL A 315 2.65 -16.44 -17.95
CA VAL A 315 2.69 -16.10 -16.54
C VAL A 315 1.25 -15.84 -16.08
N GLN A 316 0.91 -16.28 -14.87
CA GLN A 316 -0.45 -16.14 -14.32
C GLN A 316 -0.91 -14.67 -14.28
N ALA A 317 -2.18 -14.43 -14.57
CA ALA A 317 -2.74 -13.08 -14.65
C ALA A 317 -2.79 -12.36 -13.28
N GLY A 318 -3.06 -13.08 -12.20
CA GLY A 318 -3.17 -12.56 -10.84
C GLY A 318 -2.50 -13.47 -9.82
N GLY A 319 -2.42 -12.99 -8.59
CA GLY A 319 -1.78 -13.73 -7.50
C GLY A 319 -0.27 -13.54 -7.43
N GLU A 320 0.31 -14.00 -6.32
CA GLU A 320 1.74 -13.98 -6.09
C GLU A 320 2.48 -15.10 -6.88
N ASN A 321 3.72 -14.80 -7.23
CA ASN A 321 4.64 -15.81 -7.73
C ASN A 321 5.22 -16.65 -6.58
N SER A 322 5.69 -17.86 -6.93
CA SER A 322 6.47 -18.74 -6.05
C SER A 322 7.57 -19.43 -6.87
N THR A 323 8.55 -20.00 -6.18
CA THR A 323 9.62 -20.78 -6.84
C THR A 323 9.05 -21.90 -7.70
N ASP A 324 8.05 -22.65 -7.21
CA ASP A 324 7.45 -23.78 -7.95
C ASP A 324 6.75 -23.32 -9.24
N LYS A 325 5.97 -22.23 -9.17
CA LYS A 325 5.31 -21.63 -10.34
C LYS A 325 6.33 -21.15 -11.37
N ILE A 326 7.36 -20.46 -10.89
CA ILE A 326 8.44 -19.95 -11.76
C ILE A 326 9.24 -21.08 -12.37
N ALA A 327 9.54 -22.16 -11.61
CA ALA A 327 10.22 -23.35 -12.12
C ALA A 327 9.45 -23.97 -13.28
N ALA A 328 8.14 -24.12 -13.17
CA ALA A 328 7.29 -24.64 -14.25
C ALA A 328 7.31 -23.73 -15.49
N ILE A 329 7.19 -22.39 -15.29
CA ILE A 329 7.22 -21.39 -16.38
C ILE A 329 8.58 -21.39 -17.08
N LEU A 330 9.68 -21.47 -16.34
CA LEU A 330 11.04 -21.56 -16.88
C LEU A 330 11.24 -22.87 -17.64
N GLY A 331 10.68 -23.98 -17.13
CA GLY A 331 10.71 -25.29 -17.76
C GLY A 331 10.12 -25.25 -19.18
N ASP A 332 8.93 -24.69 -19.29
CA ASP A 332 8.24 -24.51 -20.56
C ASP A 332 9.02 -23.60 -21.52
N PHE A 333 9.58 -22.51 -21.01
CA PHE A 333 10.29 -21.53 -21.84
C PHE A 333 11.65 -22.02 -22.30
N LEU A 334 12.44 -22.63 -21.41
CA LEU A 334 13.82 -23.03 -21.67
C LEU A 334 13.94 -24.48 -22.17
N GLY A 335 12.89 -25.27 -22.01
CA GLY A 335 12.92 -26.70 -22.36
C GLY A 335 13.82 -27.52 -21.42
N LYS A 336 13.90 -27.14 -20.15
CA LYS A 336 14.70 -27.77 -19.10
C LYS A 336 13.81 -28.06 -17.89
N ASP A 337 14.20 -29.01 -17.04
CA ASP A 337 13.51 -29.29 -15.79
C ASP A 337 14.12 -28.45 -14.66
N PHE A 338 13.30 -27.63 -14.01
CA PHE A 338 13.65 -26.80 -12.86
C PHE A 338 12.91 -27.22 -11.60
N THR A 339 12.16 -28.32 -11.64
CA THR A 339 11.44 -28.82 -10.46
C THR A 339 12.44 -29.28 -9.41
N ALA A 340 12.34 -28.70 -8.20
CA ALA A 340 13.07 -29.22 -7.07
C ALA A 340 12.53 -30.59 -6.66
N GLU A 341 13.40 -31.51 -6.22
CA GLU A 341 12.95 -32.73 -5.55
C GLU A 341 12.10 -32.33 -4.33
N GLY A 342 10.80 -32.55 -4.41
CA GLY A 342 9.86 -32.28 -3.35
C GLY A 342 9.55 -33.53 -2.53
N TYR A 343 8.98 -33.33 -1.35
CA TYR A 343 8.40 -34.44 -0.59
C TYR A 343 7.12 -34.93 -1.28
N ASP A 344 6.92 -36.25 -1.32
CA ASP A 344 5.65 -36.82 -1.73
C ASP A 344 4.57 -36.49 -0.66
N LEU A 345 3.60 -35.69 -1.06
CA LEU A 345 2.49 -35.26 -0.21
C LEU A 345 1.18 -35.98 -0.54
N SER A 346 1.22 -37.05 -1.35
CA SER A 346 0.02 -37.77 -1.77
C SER A 346 -0.80 -38.34 -0.60
N ASP A 347 -0.12 -38.73 0.48
CA ASP A 347 -0.72 -39.23 1.72
C ASP A 347 -0.97 -38.14 2.78
N ALA A 348 -0.66 -36.87 2.49
CA ALA A 348 -0.87 -35.79 3.43
C ALA A 348 -2.37 -35.53 3.65
N PRO A 349 -2.84 -35.40 4.89
CA PRO A 349 -4.24 -35.08 5.15
C PRO A 349 -4.59 -33.68 4.61
N ALA A 350 -5.79 -33.54 4.05
CA ALA A 350 -6.28 -32.23 3.64
C ALA A 350 -6.33 -31.27 4.84
N LEU A 351 -5.65 -30.15 4.74
CA LEU A 351 -5.65 -29.15 5.79
C LEU A 351 -7.00 -28.39 5.80
N PRO A 352 -7.58 -28.15 7.00
CA PRO A 352 -8.83 -27.41 7.09
C PRO A 352 -8.61 -25.96 6.65
N VAL A 353 -9.56 -25.44 5.86
CA VAL A 353 -9.60 -24.01 5.53
C VAL A 353 -9.89 -23.23 6.82
N ARG A 354 -9.07 -22.22 7.11
CA ARG A 354 -9.21 -21.34 8.28
C ARG A 354 -9.41 -19.89 7.83
N PRO A 355 -10.64 -19.51 7.41
CA PRO A 355 -10.90 -18.13 7.02
C PRO A 355 -10.76 -17.21 8.24
N PRO A 356 -10.43 -15.92 8.04
CA PRO A 356 -10.44 -14.95 9.11
C PRO A 356 -11.86 -14.83 9.68
N VAL A 357 -11.96 -14.75 11.01
CA VAL A 357 -13.23 -14.60 11.72
C VAL A 357 -13.08 -13.55 12.83
N LEU A 358 -14.19 -12.97 13.27
CA LEU A 358 -14.19 -12.14 14.47
C LEU A 358 -13.69 -12.94 15.68
N CYS A 359 -12.85 -12.33 16.51
CA CYS A 359 -12.26 -12.96 17.69
C CYS A 359 -13.34 -13.51 18.65
N ALA A 360 -12.98 -14.50 19.45
CA ALA A 360 -13.84 -14.95 20.54
C ALA A 360 -14.03 -13.81 21.56
N GLY A 361 -15.28 -13.55 21.97
CA GLY A 361 -15.60 -12.45 22.89
C GLY A 361 -15.49 -11.04 22.28
N CYS A 362 -15.33 -10.91 20.97
CA CYS A 362 -15.26 -9.62 20.30
C CYS A 362 -16.55 -8.81 20.50
N PRO A 363 -16.49 -7.52 20.93
CA PRO A 363 -17.68 -6.70 21.13
C PRO A 363 -18.45 -6.46 19.83
N HIS A 364 -17.79 -6.48 18.67
CA HIS A 364 -18.47 -6.37 17.36
C HIS A 364 -19.49 -7.50 17.14
N ARG A 365 -19.24 -8.72 17.69
CA ARG A 365 -20.22 -9.81 17.62
C ARG A 365 -21.50 -9.46 18.33
N ALA A 366 -21.39 -8.88 19.53
CA ALA A 366 -22.55 -8.48 20.33
C ALA A 366 -23.32 -7.35 19.64
N SER A 367 -22.63 -6.34 19.09
CA SER A 367 -23.26 -5.26 18.34
C SER A 367 -24.06 -5.78 17.14
N PHE A 368 -23.46 -6.62 16.30
CA PHE A 368 -24.18 -7.23 15.16
C PHE A 368 -25.35 -8.09 15.60
N TYR A 369 -25.17 -8.88 16.68
CA TYR A 369 -26.24 -9.71 17.20
C TYR A 369 -27.42 -8.88 17.72
N ALA A 370 -27.15 -7.78 18.43
CA ALA A 370 -28.20 -6.86 18.91
C ALA A 370 -29.01 -6.27 17.75
N VAL A 371 -28.34 -5.77 16.70
CA VAL A 371 -29.02 -5.25 15.50
C VAL A 371 -29.82 -6.36 14.81
N LYS A 372 -29.26 -7.56 14.67
CA LYS A 372 -29.95 -8.73 14.10
C LYS A 372 -31.23 -9.07 14.85
N GLN A 373 -31.20 -9.02 16.20
CA GLN A 373 -32.40 -9.27 17.03
C GLN A 373 -33.44 -8.14 16.87
N ALA A 374 -33.01 -6.87 16.87
CA ALA A 374 -33.89 -5.73 16.71
C ALA A 374 -34.59 -5.71 15.34
N MET A 375 -33.91 -6.19 14.28
CA MET A 375 -34.44 -6.20 12.92
C MET A 375 -35.13 -7.51 12.52
N LYS A 376 -35.31 -8.44 13.46
CA LYS A 376 -35.98 -9.72 13.16
C LYS A 376 -37.37 -9.51 12.57
N GLY A 377 -37.57 -10.02 11.34
CA GLY A 377 -38.86 -9.89 10.62
C GLY A 377 -39.10 -8.52 9.96
N ARG A 378 -38.11 -7.62 9.97
CA ARG A 378 -38.16 -6.32 9.29
C ARG A 378 -37.22 -6.32 8.09
N LYS A 379 -37.55 -5.58 7.05
CA LYS A 379 -36.65 -5.34 5.93
C LYS A 379 -35.55 -4.37 6.38
N ALA A 380 -34.31 -4.76 6.27
CA ALA A 380 -33.17 -3.94 6.66
C ALA A 380 -31.98 -4.18 5.71
N TYR A 381 -31.11 -3.17 5.57
CA TYR A 381 -29.88 -3.21 4.79
C TYR A 381 -28.70 -2.91 5.69
N PHE A 382 -27.67 -3.77 5.66
CA PHE A 382 -26.51 -3.72 6.53
C PHE A 382 -25.28 -3.34 5.72
N CYS A 383 -25.00 -2.03 5.63
CA CYS A 383 -23.87 -1.49 4.88
C CYS A 383 -22.65 -1.45 5.78
N GLY A 384 -21.67 -2.31 5.49
CA GLY A 384 -20.36 -2.30 6.15
C GLY A 384 -19.29 -1.62 5.32
N ASP A 385 -18.10 -1.56 5.91
CA ASP A 385 -16.88 -1.14 5.23
C ASP A 385 -15.66 -1.95 5.73
N ILE A 386 -14.44 -1.46 5.47
CA ILE A 386 -13.21 -2.22 5.69
C ILE A 386 -12.68 -2.05 7.12
N GLY A 387 -12.71 -3.12 7.88
CA GLY A 387 -12.18 -3.24 9.24
C GLY A 387 -12.45 -4.64 9.80
N CYS A 388 -12.16 -4.90 11.08
CA CYS A 388 -12.51 -6.17 11.72
C CYS A 388 -14.00 -6.51 11.58
N TYR A 389 -14.84 -5.50 11.60
CA TYR A 389 -16.29 -5.63 11.49
C TYR A 389 -16.77 -6.06 10.10
N THR A 390 -15.95 -5.98 9.04
CA THR A 390 -16.25 -6.62 7.74
C THR A 390 -16.50 -8.12 7.91
N LEU A 391 -15.82 -8.73 8.89
CA LEU A 391 -15.97 -10.16 9.21
C LEU A 391 -17.32 -10.50 9.85
N GLY A 392 -18.18 -9.50 10.10
CA GLY A 392 -19.59 -9.68 10.46
C GLY A 392 -20.44 -10.30 9.36
N ASN A 393 -19.93 -10.37 8.11
CA ASN A 393 -20.57 -11.08 7.00
C ASN A 393 -20.57 -12.60 7.18
N ALA A 394 -19.65 -13.14 8.01
CA ALA A 394 -19.54 -14.57 8.21
C ALA A 394 -20.71 -15.13 9.05
N MET A 395 -21.14 -16.35 8.69
CA MET A 395 -22.11 -17.08 9.49
C MET A 395 -21.61 -17.32 10.92
N PRO A 396 -22.47 -17.30 11.95
CA PRO A 396 -23.95 -17.17 11.89
C PRO A 396 -24.46 -15.71 11.90
N LEU A 397 -23.58 -14.71 11.90
CA LEU A 397 -23.99 -13.31 11.98
C LEU A 397 -24.68 -12.87 10.68
N ASP A 398 -24.02 -12.94 9.55
CA ASP A 398 -24.56 -12.53 8.23
C ASP A 398 -25.16 -11.12 8.31
N MET A 399 -24.33 -10.15 8.73
CA MET A 399 -24.74 -8.78 9.08
C MET A 399 -23.99 -7.72 8.28
N VAL A 400 -23.49 -8.07 7.10
CA VAL A 400 -22.86 -7.15 6.15
C VAL A 400 -23.31 -7.52 4.74
N ASP A 401 -24.24 -6.75 4.20
CA ASP A 401 -24.78 -6.93 2.84
C ASP A 401 -23.86 -6.31 1.78
N THR A 402 -23.17 -5.23 2.13
CA THR A 402 -22.28 -4.51 1.20
C THR A 402 -21.00 -4.08 1.88
N CYS A 403 -19.89 -4.13 1.12
CA CYS A 403 -18.60 -3.62 1.55
C CYS A 403 -17.84 -3.10 0.30
N LEU A 404 -17.52 -1.81 0.26
CA LEU A 404 -16.87 -1.19 -0.91
C LEU A 404 -15.46 -0.68 -0.56
N CYS A 405 -15.38 0.32 0.30
CA CYS A 405 -14.12 0.91 0.77
C CYS A 405 -14.30 1.50 2.17
N ARG A 406 -13.22 1.96 2.81
CA ARG A 406 -13.29 2.54 4.17
C ARG A 406 -14.24 3.74 4.22
N GLY A 407 -15.20 3.71 5.15
CA GLY A 407 -16.22 4.74 5.36
C GLY A 407 -17.43 4.62 4.43
N ALA A 408 -17.38 3.75 3.43
CA ALA A 408 -18.48 3.62 2.46
C ALA A 408 -19.79 3.11 3.06
N GLY A 409 -19.75 2.37 4.16
CA GLY A 409 -20.98 1.90 4.84
C GLY A 409 -21.96 3.03 5.13
N ILE A 410 -21.46 4.20 5.53
CA ILE A 410 -22.27 5.38 5.82
C ILE A 410 -22.96 5.92 4.56
N THR A 411 -22.21 6.10 3.48
CA THR A 411 -22.74 6.70 2.24
C THR A 411 -23.55 5.72 1.40
N MET A 412 -23.25 4.42 1.46
CA MET A 412 -24.05 3.39 0.82
C MET A 412 -25.42 3.23 1.47
N ALA A 413 -25.50 3.32 2.81
CA ALA A 413 -26.77 3.35 3.53
C ALA A 413 -27.66 4.52 3.07
N GLN A 414 -27.08 5.71 2.82
CA GLN A 414 -27.79 6.85 2.25
C GLN A 414 -28.33 6.54 0.85
N GLY A 415 -27.49 5.91 0.00
CA GLY A 415 -27.92 5.51 -1.35
C GLY A 415 -29.12 4.57 -1.33
N PHE A 416 -29.11 3.56 -0.46
CA PHE A 416 -30.25 2.66 -0.29
C PHE A 416 -31.48 3.37 0.26
N ASN A 417 -31.34 4.25 1.24
CA ASN A 417 -32.45 5.04 1.77
C ASN A 417 -33.14 5.85 0.68
N HIS A 418 -32.39 6.44 -0.25
CA HIS A 418 -32.98 7.23 -1.35
C HIS A 418 -33.59 6.39 -2.47
N THR A 419 -33.22 5.12 -2.60
CA THR A 419 -33.68 4.24 -3.69
C THR A 419 -34.65 3.17 -3.24
N ASP A 420 -34.66 2.80 -1.96
CA ASP A 420 -35.51 1.80 -1.35
C ASP A 420 -35.84 2.20 0.10
N SER A 421 -36.78 3.15 0.23
CA SER A 421 -37.17 3.77 1.49
C SER A 421 -37.98 2.86 2.44
N ASP A 422 -38.41 1.67 1.98
CA ASP A 422 -39.17 0.73 2.81
C ASP A 422 -38.30 -0.10 3.75
N GLY A 423 -37.00 -0.07 3.54
CA GLY A 423 -36.01 -0.78 4.35
C GLY A 423 -35.28 0.11 5.35
N VAL A 424 -35.01 -0.40 6.54
CA VAL A 424 -34.18 0.29 7.53
C VAL A 424 -32.70 0.18 7.11
N CYS A 425 -32.05 1.32 6.85
CA CYS A 425 -30.68 1.36 6.35
C CYS A 425 -29.67 1.56 7.49
N PHE A 426 -28.76 0.61 7.66
CA PHE A 426 -27.68 0.66 8.65
C PHE A 426 -26.34 0.92 7.97
N GLY A 427 -25.55 1.86 8.52
CA GLY A 427 -24.14 2.03 8.21
C GLY A 427 -23.29 1.59 9.40
N PHE A 428 -22.43 0.57 9.21
CA PHE A 428 -21.48 0.14 10.22
C PHE A 428 -20.10 0.71 9.91
N VAL A 429 -19.45 1.28 10.92
CA VAL A 429 -18.11 1.84 10.82
C VAL A 429 -17.35 1.64 12.12
N GLY A 430 -16.07 1.28 12.06
CA GLY A 430 -15.20 1.29 13.23
C GLY A 430 -14.76 2.70 13.61
N ASP A 431 -14.33 2.90 14.85
CA ASP A 431 -13.83 4.18 15.39
C ASP A 431 -12.68 4.78 14.56
N SER A 432 -11.67 4.00 14.23
CA SER A 432 -10.56 4.46 13.38
C SER A 432 -11.06 4.93 12.00
N THR A 433 -11.92 4.16 11.35
CA THR A 433 -12.47 4.52 10.05
C THR A 433 -13.44 5.71 10.14
N PHE A 434 -14.16 5.86 11.26
CA PHE A 434 -14.97 7.03 11.51
C PHE A 434 -14.15 8.32 11.40
N PHE A 435 -12.98 8.38 12.07
CA PHE A 435 -12.08 9.52 11.98
C PHE A 435 -11.38 9.62 10.61
N ALA A 436 -11.07 8.50 9.97
CA ALA A 436 -10.31 8.48 8.70
C ALA A 436 -11.12 9.04 7.52
N SER A 437 -12.39 8.64 7.40
CA SER A 437 -13.24 8.97 6.25
C SER A 437 -14.74 9.05 6.59
N GLY A 438 -15.16 8.51 7.74
CA GLY A 438 -16.56 8.44 8.13
C GLY A 438 -17.21 9.79 8.36
N ILE A 439 -16.48 10.75 8.96
CA ILE A 439 -17.01 12.09 9.28
C ILE A 439 -17.59 12.78 8.05
N THR A 440 -16.92 12.71 6.91
CA THR A 440 -17.43 13.30 5.66
C THR A 440 -18.73 12.66 5.18
N GLY A 441 -18.86 11.34 5.38
CA GLY A 441 -20.10 10.60 5.10
C GLY A 441 -21.26 11.03 6.01
N VAL A 442 -20.98 11.29 7.30
CA VAL A 442 -21.99 11.80 8.24
C VAL A 442 -22.43 13.21 7.87
N VAL A 443 -21.49 14.10 7.55
CA VAL A 443 -21.83 15.46 7.07
C VAL A 443 -22.73 15.39 5.84
N ASN A 444 -22.42 14.49 4.89
CA ASN A 444 -23.23 14.28 3.70
C ASN A 444 -24.65 13.78 4.03
N ALA A 445 -24.78 12.85 5.00
CA ALA A 445 -26.08 12.34 5.45
C ALA A 445 -26.95 13.43 6.07
N VAL A 446 -26.37 14.22 6.98
CA VAL A 446 -27.09 15.31 7.65
C VAL A 446 -27.50 16.40 6.64
N HIS A 447 -26.58 16.80 5.75
CA HIS A 447 -26.85 17.82 4.74
C HIS A 447 -27.98 17.43 3.78
N ASN A 448 -28.04 16.15 3.39
CA ASN A 448 -29.00 15.62 2.43
C ASN A 448 -30.21 14.95 3.09
N ASN A 449 -30.38 15.08 4.41
CA ASN A 449 -31.52 14.50 5.16
C ASN A 449 -31.72 13.00 4.91
N ALA A 450 -30.64 12.23 4.86
CA ALA A 450 -30.72 10.79 4.73
C ALA A 450 -31.25 10.16 6.03
N ASP A 451 -32.25 9.28 5.93
CA ASP A 451 -32.81 8.55 7.05
C ASP A 451 -32.10 7.19 7.19
N MET A 452 -31.14 7.13 8.08
CA MET A 452 -30.31 5.95 8.30
C MET A 452 -29.85 5.84 9.75
N ILE A 453 -29.52 4.64 10.16
CA ILE A 453 -28.93 4.36 11.48
C ILE A 453 -27.42 4.14 11.29
N LEU A 454 -26.62 5.00 11.89
CA LEU A 454 -25.17 4.85 11.94
C LEU A 454 -24.76 4.10 13.22
N CYS A 455 -24.10 2.96 13.05
CA CYS A 455 -23.49 2.19 14.14
C CYS A 455 -21.97 2.39 14.14
N VAL A 456 -21.46 3.23 15.05
CA VAL A 456 -20.02 3.35 15.25
C VAL A 456 -19.58 2.30 16.27
N LEU A 457 -18.74 1.37 15.82
CA LEU A 457 -18.21 0.26 16.60
C LEU A 457 -16.88 0.68 17.23
N ASP A 458 -16.95 1.28 18.42
CA ASP A 458 -15.80 1.80 19.15
C ASP A 458 -15.16 0.71 20.01
N ASN A 459 -13.97 0.27 19.61
CA ASN A 459 -13.11 -0.61 20.39
C ASN A 459 -11.78 0.07 20.80
N SER A 460 -11.70 1.37 20.57
CA SER A 460 -10.56 2.23 20.92
C SER A 460 -9.22 1.76 20.33
N THR A 461 -9.23 1.09 19.17
CA THR A 461 -7.99 0.62 18.53
C THR A 461 -8.17 0.30 17.05
N THR A 462 -7.13 0.50 16.26
CA THR A 462 -7.04 -0.04 14.88
C THR A 462 -6.53 -1.49 14.96
N ALA A 463 -7.41 -2.41 15.39
CA ALA A 463 -7.01 -3.76 15.79
C ALA A 463 -6.52 -4.64 14.62
N MET A 464 -7.15 -4.56 13.44
CA MET A 464 -6.89 -5.44 12.30
C MET A 464 -5.44 -5.40 11.82
N THR A 465 -4.77 -4.27 11.96
CA THR A 465 -3.42 -4.01 11.44
C THR A 465 -2.33 -4.03 12.51
N GLY A 466 -2.67 -4.32 13.79
CA GLY A 466 -1.69 -4.44 14.87
C GLY A 466 -1.97 -3.57 16.10
N HIS A 467 -3.21 -3.16 16.34
CA HIS A 467 -3.64 -2.37 17.51
C HIS A 467 -3.02 -0.97 17.59
N GLN A 468 -2.88 -0.28 16.45
CA GLN A 468 -2.40 1.10 16.42
C GLN A 468 -3.41 2.06 17.07
N SER A 469 -2.88 3.16 17.64
CA SER A 469 -3.67 4.16 18.36
C SER A 469 -4.46 5.09 17.40
N PRO A 470 -5.81 5.07 17.42
CA PRO A 470 -6.64 6.04 16.71
C PRO A 470 -6.83 7.33 17.54
N PRO A 471 -7.41 8.40 16.98
CA PRO A 471 -7.67 9.66 17.69
C PRO A 471 -8.58 9.55 18.92
N GLY A 472 -9.29 8.45 19.09
CA GLY A 472 -10.09 8.13 20.29
C GLY A 472 -9.28 7.72 21.52
N LEU A 473 -7.95 7.52 21.38
CA LEU A 473 -7.04 7.23 22.49
C LEU A 473 -6.35 8.48 23.03
N ASP A 474 -5.74 8.36 24.21
CA ASP A 474 -5.06 9.43 24.92
C ASP A 474 -3.53 9.44 24.72
N ASN A 475 -3.03 8.68 23.77
CA ASN A 475 -1.61 8.64 23.45
C ASN A 475 -1.39 8.63 21.92
N ASN A 476 -0.39 9.38 21.48
CA ASN A 476 0.06 9.37 20.08
C ASN A 476 1.31 8.49 19.90
N LEU A 477 1.75 8.32 18.64
CA LEU A 477 2.90 7.49 18.31
C LEU A 477 4.24 8.04 18.86
N MET A 478 4.31 9.33 19.15
CA MET A 478 5.46 9.95 19.83
C MET A 478 5.54 9.60 21.32
N GLY A 479 4.53 8.91 21.87
CA GLY A 479 4.43 8.60 23.30
C GLY A 479 3.91 9.77 24.17
N GLN A 480 3.33 10.78 23.54
CA GLN A 480 2.75 11.93 24.24
C GLN A 480 1.31 11.64 24.65
N ILE A 481 0.92 12.10 25.85
CA ILE A 481 -0.48 12.09 26.27
C ILE A 481 -1.21 13.24 25.54
N VAL A 482 -2.34 12.89 24.93
CA VAL A 482 -3.18 13.82 24.16
C VAL A 482 -4.65 13.69 24.58
N ASP A 483 -5.44 14.72 24.30
CA ASP A 483 -6.88 14.69 24.57
C ASP A 483 -7.59 13.75 23.59
N LYS A 484 -8.45 12.88 24.11
CA LYS A 484 -9.29 11.98 23.32
C LYS A 484 -10.35 12.76 22.53
N ILE A 485 -10.48 12.47 21.25
CA ILE A 485 -11.58 12.98 20.46
C ILE A 485 -12.83 12.12 20.72
N ASN A 486 -13.88 12.73 21.25
CA ASN A 486 -15.11 12.05 21.60
C ASN A 486 -16.06 11.96 20.39
N ILE A 487 -16.37 10.76 19.95
CA ILE A 487 -17.21 10.48 18.78
C ILE A 487 -18.62 11.09 18.93
N ALA A 488 -19.27 10.93 20.11
CA ALA A 488 -20.60 11.46 20.32
C ALA A 488 -20.64 12.99 20.20
N LYS A 489 -19.67 13.70 20.77
CA LYS A 489 -19.54 15.16 20.62
C LYS A 489 -19.29 15.59 19.18
N VAL A 490 -18.54 14.83 18.40
CA VAL A 490 -18.35 15.09 16.96
C VAL A 490 -19.67 14.95 16.22
N LEU A 491 -20.42 13.88 16.48
CA LEU A 491 -21.73 13.64 15.87
C LEU A 491 -22.76 14.72 16.25
N GLU A 492 -22.78 15.14 17.54
CA GLU A 492 -23.60 16.28 18.00
C GLU A 492 -23.25 17.57 17.27
N GLY A 493 -21.96 17.87 17.13
CA GLY A 493 -21.47 19.06 16.42
C GLY A 493 -21.80 19.09 14.93
N ILE A 494 -21.93 17.92 14.29
CA ILE A 494 -22.35 17.81 12.89
C ILE A 494 -23.87 17.96 12.75
N GLY A 495 -24.65 17.75 13.81
CA GLY A 495 -26.10 17.83 13.82
C GLY A 495 -26.80 16.46 13.79
N GLY A 496 -26.18 15.44 14.36
CA GLY A 496 -26.82 14.14 14.59
C GLY A 496 -28.11 14.29 15.41
N LYS A 497 -29.23 13.74 14.89
CA LYS A 497 -30.54 13.97 15.50
C LYS A 497 -30.74 13.19 16.80
N LYS A 498 -30.27 11.96 16.87
CA LYS A 498 -30.38 11.09 18.03
C LYS A 498 -29.09 10.28 18.17
N ILE A 499 -28.45 10.41 19.33
CA ILE A 499 -27.19 9.74 19.63
C ILE A 499 -27.37 8.94 20.91
N ILE A 500 -27.15 7.63 20.82
CA ILE A 500 -27.24 6.70 21.96
C ILE A 500 -25.92 5.96 22.08
N THR A 501 -25.34 5.94 23.27
CA THR A 501 -24.15 5.14 23.57
C THR A 501 -24.54 3.96 24.47
N VAL A 502 -24.18 2.76 24.07
CA VAL A 502 -24.49 1.52 24.80
C VAL A 502 -23.26 0.63 24.89
N ASP A 503 -23.18 -0.19 25.93
CA ASP A 503 -22.26 -1.31 26.00
C ASP A 503 -22.85 -2.49 25.21
N PRO A 504 -22.22 -2.99 24.15
CA PRO A 504 -22.76 -4.08 23.36
C PRO A 504 -22.88 -5.40 24.11
N LEU A 505 -22.21 -5.54 25.27
CA LEU A 505 -22.36 -6.72 26.14
C LEU A 505 -23.65 -6.68 26.97
N ASP A 506 -24.27 -5.51 27.16
CA ASP A 506 -25.65 -5.38 27.62
C ASP A 506 -26.59 -5.50 26.39
N LEU A 507 -26.96 -6.74 26.09
CA LEU A 507 -27.71 -7.07 24.90
C LEU A 507 -29.10 -6.43 24.90
N ASP A 508 -29.80 -6.42 26.04
CA ASP A 508 -31.15 -5.88 26.14
C ASP A 508 -31.16 -4.36 25.94
N ALA A 509 -30.22 -3.65 26.56
CA ALA A 509 -30.05 -2.22 26.34
C ALA A 509 -29.67 -1.91 24.88
N SER A 510 -28.82 -2.73 24.26
CA SER A 510 -28.40 -2.56 22.88
C SER A 510 -29.54 -2.78 21.88
N VAL A 511 -30.34 -3.85 22.05
CA VAL A 511 -31.53 -4.10 21.21
C VAL A 511 -32.55 -2.95 21.36
N LYS A 512 -32.78 -2.50 22.60
CA LYS A 512 -33.68 -1.37 22.87
C LYS A 512 -33.20 -0.10 22.17
N ALA A 513 -31.91 0.24 22.27
CA ALA A 513 -31.32 1.41 21.63
C ALA A 513 -31.52 1.39 20.10
N VAL A 514 -31.30 0.24 19.47
CA VAL A 514 -31.54 0.07 18.02
C VAL A 514 -33.02 0.26 17.66
N CYS A 515 -33.95 -0.25 18.47
CA CYS A 515 -35.39 -0.08 18.23
C CYS A 515 -35.87 1.35 18.44
N GLU A 516 -35.16 2.14 19.24
CA GLU A 516 -35.45 3.55 19.50
C GLU A 516 -34.94 4.51 18.42
N CYS A 517 -33.91 4.08 17.65
CA CYS A 517 -33.38 4.85 16.52
C CYS A 517 -34.28 4.71 15.28
#